data_64da0f39b2b0f60a54ca04d023053b91
#
_entry.id   64da0f39b2b0f60a54ca04d023053b91
#
_cell.length_a   1.000
_cell.length_b   1.000
_cell.length_c   1.000
_cell.angle_alpha   90.00
_cell.angle_beta   90.00
_cell.angle_gamma   90.00
#
_symmetry.space_group_name_H-M   'P 1'
#
loop_
_entity.id
_entity.type
_entity.pdbx_description
1 polymer ?
#
loop_
_entity_poly.entity_id
_entity_poly.type
_entity_poly.pdbx_seq_one_letter_code
_entity_poly.pdbx_strand_id
1 'polypeptide(L)'
;MMHIDRRSFLKTASAGALLGLTGPLPGCQQSMTNKLPRWRGFNILDFFSPRRYNENSERLAATEQDFKWIADWGFDFVRIPMAYPSYLNYDPSSGNQITPEETVNFREEAVEAIEKVVYLANKYNLHVSLNLHRAPGFCINAGFREPFNLWKDEEAQKAFYTHWDFWARRFKNISPKLLSFDLVNEPCFKEDMNDQFAKSTAIPGDIYRKVAVGCLDVIHRQNADRLVVADGNHGGSLVIPELTDLPIAQSCRGYYPHYVSHYRASWVWKNPDDAPLPVWPGTIDGQEFSREKLEDFYQPWTDLVKQGVGVHCGECGCYSETPHDVFLSWFNDQLSILTENGIGWGLWNFRGSFGLIDSGRKDIAYEDWYGHKLDRKLLDLLQKY
;
A
#
# COMPACT_ATOMS: atom_id res chain seq x y z
N MET A 1 25.41 -1.16 -41.33
CA MET A 1 26.69 -1.83 -41.27
C MET A 1 27.73 -0.83 -40.83
N MET A 2 28.16 -0.91 -39.59
CA MET A 2 29.48 -0.43 -39.11
C MET A 2 29.68 -1.05 -37.72
N HIS A 3 30.51 -2.05 -37.70
CA HIS A 3 31.10 -2.67 -36.51
C HIS A 3 32.06 -1.66 -35.90
N ILE A 4 31.97 -1.43 -34.59
CA ILE A 4 33.00 -0.80 -33.79
C ILE A 4 33.51 -1.84 -32.79
N ASP A 5 34.79 -2.18 -32.98
CA ASP A 5 35.57 -3.21 -32.32
C ASP A 5 35.96 -2.80 -30.88
N ARG A 6 35.72 -3.70 -29.96
CA ARG A 6 36.13 -3.58 -28.55
C ARG A 6 37.50 -4.21 -28.35
N ARG A 7 38.60 -3.53 -28.71
CA ARG A 7 39.95 -3.93 -28.23
C ARG A 7 40.95 -2.82 -28.51
N SER A 8 41.26 -1.98 -27.53
CA SER A 8 42.57 -1.32 -27.39
C SER A 8 42.52 -0.28 -26.26
N PHE A 9 42.80 -0.69 -25.05
CA PHE A 9 43.47 0.16 -24.07
C PHE A 9 44.12 -0.72 -22.99
N LEU A 10 45.26 -1.27 -23.34
CA LEU A 10 46.21 -1.85 -22.40
C LEU A 10 47.61 -1.61 -22.96
N LYS A 11 48.37 -0.74 -22.30
CA LYS A 11 49.85 -0.72 -22.12
C LYS A 11 50.25 0.73 -21.81
N THR A 12 50.74 1.03 -20.65
CA THR A 12 52.07 0.99 -20.11
C THR A 12 52.18 1.93 -18.93
N ALA A 13 52.58 1.47 -17.80
CA ALA A 13 53.71 2.09 -17.05
C ALA A 13 54.04 1.24 -15.81
N SER A 14 55.26 0.80 -15.74
CA SER A 14 55.86 -0.02 -14.69
C SER A 14 56.47 0.84 -13.58
N ALA A 15 56.64 0.18 -12.42
CA ALA A 15 57.65 0.31 -11.41
C ALA A 15 57.45 1.31 -10.26
N GLY A 16 57.39 0.71 -9.06
CA GLY A 16 57.56 1.40 -7.78
C GLY A 16 57.08 0.50 -6.62
N ALA A 17 57.88 -0.44 -6.20
CA ALA A 17 57.61 -1.30 -5.05
C ALA A 17 57.78 -0.50 -3.73
N LEU A 18 56.75 -0.54 -2.87
CA LEU A 18 56.91 -0.38 -1.42
C LEU A 18 55.92 -1.31 -0.71
N LEU A 19 56.46 -2.30 -0.05
CA LEU A 19 55.79 -3.21 0.86
C LEU A 19 55.20 -2.40 2.04
N GLY A 20 53.87 -2.34 2.13
CA GLY A 20 53.14 -1.93 3.29
C GLY A 20 52.00 -2.92 3.51
N LEU A 21 52.20 -3.84 4.45
CA LEU A 21 51.16 -4.74 4.99
C LEU A 21 50.07 -3.89 5.65
N THR A 22 49.00 -3.59 4.94
CA THR A 22 47.72 -3.22 5.54
C THR A 22 46.67 -4.17 4.96
N GLY A 23 46.35 -5.19 5.75
CA GLY A 23 45.16 -6.03 5.47
C GLY A 23 43.94 -5.15 5.32
N PRO A 24 42.95 -5.54 4.51
CA PRO A 24 41.69 -4.81 4.43
C PRO A 24 41.05 -4.83 5.82
N LEU A 25 40.85 -3.64 6.39
CA LEU A 25 39.93 -3.47 7.51
C LEU A 25 38.62 -4.09 7.09
N PRO A 26 37.94 -4.90 7.94
CA PRO A 26 36.60 -5.35 7.66
C PRO A 26 35.75 -4.08 7.54
N GLY A 27 35.31 -3.79 6.34
CA GLY A 27 34.34 -2.75 6.08
C GLY A 27 33.15 -3.04 6.97
N CYS A 28 32.91 -2.16 7.94
CA CYS A 28 31.66 -2.13 8.67
C CYS A 28 30.58 -1.91 7.61
N GLN A 29 29.97 -3.00 7.15
CA GLN A 29 28.70 -2.92 6.44
C GLN A 29 27.73 -2.31 7.45
N GLN A 30 27.61 -0.98 7.44
CA GLN A 30 26.46 -0.35 8.06
C GLN A 30 25.24 -1.00 7.43
N SER A 31 24.55 -1.82 8.20
CA SER A 31 23.23 -2.29 7.85
C SER A 31 22.38 -1.04 7.66
N MET A 32 22.10 -0.69 6.39
CA MET A 32 21.28 0.47 6.08
C MET A 32 19.87 0.12 6.51
N THR A 33 19.45 0.69 7.63
CA THR A 33 18.11 0.48 8.18
C THR A 33 17.11 1.36 7.45
N ASN A 34 15.93 0.81 7.19
CA ASN A 34 14.81 1.57 6.66
C ASN A 34 14.56 2.82 7.53
N LYS A 35 14.30 3.97 6.92
CA LYS A 35 13.95 5.20 7.67
C LYS A 35 12.62 5.11 8.39
N LEU A 36 11.71 4.25 7.93
CA LEU A 36 10.45 4.00 8.62
C LEU A 36 10.64 2.93 9.70
N PRO A 37 9.91 3.04 10.82
CA PRO A 37 9.74 1.90 11.72
C PRO A 37 9.15 0.71 10.94
N ARG A 38 9.51 -0.49 11.36
CA ARG A 38 8.94 -1.71 10.77
C ARG A 38 7.54 -1.96 11.34
N TRP A 39 6.61 -1.06 11.07
CA TRP A 39 5.22 -1.20 11.47
C TRP A 39 4.55 -2.41 10.84
N ARG A 40 3.76 -3.13 11.63
CA ARG A 40 3.03 -4.33 11.22
C ARG A 40 1.59 -4.24 11.68
N GLY A 41 0.66 -4.56 10.80
CA GLY A 41 -0.75 -4.49 11.16
C GLY A 41 -1.70 -4.69 10.00
N PHE A 42 -2.77 -3.91 9.96
CA PHE A 42 -3.94 -4.22 9.15
C PHE A 42 -4.54 -3.00 8.47
N ASN A 43 -5.18 -3.23 7.33
CA ASN A 43 -6.08 -2.27 6.72
C ASN A 43 -7.48 -2.39 7.35
N ILE A 44 -8.08 -1.25 7.72
CA ILE A 44 -9.43 -1.11 8.31
C ILE A 44 -10.34 -0.49 7.25
N LEU A 45 -11.34 -1.23 6.76
CA LEU A 45 -12.05 -0.90 5.53
C LEU A 45 -13.37 -0.12 5.74
N ASP A 46 -13.57 0.50 6.88
CA ASP A 46 -14.83 1.19 7.22
C ASP A 46 -15.22 2.29 6.21
N PHE A 47 -14.21 3.00 5.69
CA PHE A 47 -14.40 4.13 4.78
C PHE A 47 -13.95 3.84 3.34
N PHE A 48 -13.61 2.59 3.06
CA PHE A 48 -13.10 2.13 1.77
C PHE A 48 -14.06 2.35 0.60
N SER A 49 -15.36 2.26 0.85
CA SER A 49 -16.39 2.39 -0.18
C SER A 49 -17.47 3.38 0.25
N PRO A 50 -17.91 4.30 -0.63
CA PRO A 50 -19.03 5.20 -0.34
C PRO A 50 -20.32 4.49 0.07
N ARG A 51 -20.60 3.34 -0.54
CA ARG A 51 -21.82 2.55 -0.26
C ARG A 51 -21.84 1.96 1.13
N ARG A 52 -20.70 1.56 1.67
CA ARG A 52 -20.63 0.95 3.01
C ARG A 52 -21.02 1.90 4.12
N TYR A 53 -20.76 3.19 3.96
CA TYR A 53 -21.14 4.19 4.96
C TYR A 53 -22.65 4.47 4.99
N ASN A 54 -23.34 4.34 3.86
CA ASN A 54 -24.77 4.66 3.71
C ASN A 54 -25.69 3.45 3.93
N GLU A 55 -25.14 2.23 3.91
CA GLU A 55 -25.92 0.99 4.06
C GLU A 55 -25.67 0.42 5.47
N ASN A 56 -26.30 0.92 6.51
CA ASN A 56 -26.36 0.31 7.87
C ASN A 56 -25.34 -0.82 8.12
N SER A 57 -24.08 -0.56 7.87
CA SER A 57 -23.03 -1.57 7.94
C SER A 57 -22.44 -1.67 9.36
N GLU A 58 -23.29 -1.60 10.39
CA GLU A 58 -22.91 -1.83 11.79
C GLU A 58 -22.10 -3.12 11.99
N ARG A 59 -22.29 -4.10 11.11
CA ARG A 59 -21.58 -5.38 11.18
C ARG A 59 -20.09 -5.32 10.80
N LEU A 60 -19.63 -4.27 10.16
CA LEU A 60 -18.25 -4.14 9.66
C LEU A 60 -17.51 -2.92 10.23
N ALA A 61 -18.17 -2.07 11.00
CA ALA A 61 -17.51 -0.95 11.64
C ALA A 61 -16.47 -1.45 12.66
N ALA A 62 -15.26 -0.94 12.55
CA ALA A 62 -14.21 -1.23 13.51
C ALA A 62 -14.62 -0.72 14.89
N THR A 63 -14.50 -1.59 15.87
CA THR A 63 -14.82 -1.31 17.26
C THR A 63 -13.54 -1.01 18.04
N GLU A 64 -13.67 -0.41 19.21
CA GLU A 64 -12.55 -0.24 20.13
C GLU A 64 -11.88 -1.59 20.47
N GLN A 65 -12.67 -2.66 20.54
CA GLN A 65 -12.15 -4.00 20.83
C GLN A 65 -11.24 -4.53 19.70
N ASP A 66 -11.47 -4.14 18.46
CA ASP A 66 -10.61 -4.54 17.33
C ASP A 66 -9.21 -3.93 17.46
N PHE A 67 -9.13 -2.64 17.77
CA PHE A 67 -7.83 -1.98 18.02
C PHE A 67 -7.11 -2.55 19.23
N LYS A 68 -7.89 -2.90 20.28
CA LYS A 68 -7.32 -3.58 21.43
C LYS A 68 -6.75 -4.95 21.06
N TRP A 69 -7.45 -5.77 20.28
CA TRP A 69 -6.93 -7.07 19.82
C TRP A 69 -5.67 -6.90 18.96
N ILE A 70 -5.68 -5.96 18.03
CA ILE A 70 -4.51 -5.66 17.18
C ILE A 70 -3.28 -5.35 18.06
N ALA A 71 -3.43 -4.48 19.07
CA ALA A 71 -2.35 -4.13 19.99
C ALA A 71 -1.96 -5.31 20.91
N ASP A 72 -2.94 -6.04 21.48
CA ASP A 72 -2.69 -7.20 22.36
C ASP A 72 -1.95 -8.32 21.64
N TRP A 73 -2.14 -8.47 20.33
CA TRP A 73 -1.42 -9.43 19.47
C TRP A 73 -0.01 -8.97 19.11
N GLY A 74 0.39 -7.75 19.52
CA GLY A 74 1.73 -7.22 19.29
C GLY A 74 1.92 -6.50 17.96
N PHE A 75 0.83 -6.07 17.31
CA PHE A 75 0.87 -5.23 16.13
C PHE A 75 0.80 -3.74 16.52
N ASP A 76 1.32 -2.88 15.66
CA ASP A 76 1.54 -1.46 15.95
C ASP A 76 1.05 -0.51 14.84
N PHE A 77 0.31 -1.04 13.85
CA PHE A 77 -0.06 -0.30 12.65
C PHE A 77 -1.49 -0.58 12.20
N VAL A 78 -2.16 0.46 11.73
CA VAL A 78 -3.36 0.34 10.91
C VAL A 78 -3.32 1.33 9.74
N ARG A 79 -3.77 0.90 8.57
CA ARG A 79 -4.03 1.77 7.43
C ARG A 79 -5.54 1.94 7.29
N ILE A 80 -5.99 3.16 7.05
CA ILE A 80 -7.40 3.50 6.89
C ILE A 80 -7.60 4.00 5.47
N PRO A 81 -7.95 3.12 4.52
CA PRO A 81 -8.26 3.50 3.15
C PRO A 81 -9.63 4.18 3.10
N MET A 82 -9.68 5.39 2.54
CA MET A 82 -10.90 6.20 2.42
C MET A 82 -11.25 6.44 0.96
N ALA A 83 -12.50 6.21 0.60
CA ALA A 83 -13.08 6.79 -0.61
C ALA A 83 -13.56 8.21 -0.28
N TYR A 84 -13.01 9.23 -0.93
CA TYR A 84 -13.36 10.63 -0.62
C TYR A 84 -14.88 10.92 -0.68
N PRO A 85 -15.69 10.27 -1.53
CA PRO A 85 -17.13 10.47 -1.50
C PRO A 85 -17.81 9.98 -0.21
N SER A 86 -17.15 9.13 0.59
CA SER A 86 -17.74 8.63 1.85
C SER A 86 -17.93 9.72 2.90
N TYR A 87 -17.17 10.80 2.81
CA TYR A 87 -17.25 11.93 3.75
C TYR A 87 -17.67 13.24 3.09
N LEU A 88 -18.37 13.16 1.92
CA LEU A 88 -19.00 14.31 1.28
C LEU A 88 -20.52 14.31 1.47
N ASN A 89 -21.14 15.47 1.32
CA ASN A 89 -22.58 15.61 1.11
C ASN A 89 -22.93 15.21 -0.34
N TYR A 90 -22.79 13.92 -0.64
CA TYR A 90 -23.03 13.34 -1.95
C TYR A 90 -23.81 12.04 -1.78
N ASP A 91 -24.83 11.85 -2.63
CA ASP A 91 -25.60 10.60 -2.68
C ASP A 91 -25.08 9.68 -3.80
N PRO A 92 -24.35 8.62 -3.46
CA PRO A 92 -23.82 7.69 -4.46
C PRO A 92 -24.92 6.87 -5.17
N SER A 93 -26.14 6.84 -4.63
CA SER A 93 -27.29 6.14 -5.23
C SER A 93 -27.97 6.96 -6.32
N SER A 94 -27.72 8.26 -6.40
CA SER A 94 -28.34 9.17 -7.37
C SER A 94 -27.95 8.84 -8.83
N GLY A 95 -26.85 8.13 -9.05
CA GLY A 95 -26.27 7.89 -10.37
C GLY A 95 -25.63 9.12 -11.01
N ASN A 96 -25.60 10.26 -10.31
CA ASN A 96 -24.98 11.49 -10.78
C ASN A 96 -23.46 11.43 -10.63
N GLN A 97 -22.77 12.18 -11.48
CA GLN A 97 -21.34 12.43 -11.32
C GLN A 97 -21.14 13.47 -10.19
N ILE A 98 -20.03 13.34 -9.45
CA ILE A 98 -19.63 14.40 -8.52
C ILE A 98 -19.13 15.59 -9.33
N THR A 99 -19.71 16.76 -9.09
CA THR A 99 -19.21 18.00 -9.70
C THR A 99 -17.98 18.52 -8.96
N PRO A 100 -17.17 19.39 -9.59
CA PRO A 100 -16.01 19.99 -8.93
C PRO A 100 -16.36 20.69 -7.61
N GLU A 101 -17.50 21.36 -7.54
CA GLU A 101 -17.98 22.05 -6.34
C GLU A 101 -18.34 21.07 -5.22
N GLU A 102 -18.91 19.93 -5.57
CA GLU A 102 -19.28 18.87 -4.63
C GLU A 102 -18.08 18.16 -4.02
N THR A 103 -16.93 18.14 -4.72
CA THR A 103 -15.71 17.47 -4.20
C THR A 103 -15.23 18.02 -2.87
N VAL A 104 -15.62 19.23 -2.50
CA VAL A 104 -15.20 19.93 -1.27
C VAL A 104 -16.35 20.18 -0.30
N ASN A 105 -17.52 19.63 -0.57
CA ASN A 105 -18.69 19.73 0.29
C ASN A 105 -18.65 18.64 1.38
N PHE A 106 -17.84 18.84 2.41
CA PHE A 106 -17.62 17.87 3.46
C PHE A 106 -18.85 17.68 4.37
N ARG A 107 -19.14 16.43 4.72
CA ARG A 107 -20.15 16.03 5.68
C ARG A 107 -19.51 15.81 7.04
N GLU A 108 -19.74 16.72 7.98
CA GLU A 108 -19.04 16.75 9.27
C GLU A 108 -19.22 15.44 10.07
N GLU A 109 -20.40 14.86 10.12
CA GLU A 109 -20.66 13.59 10.82
C GLU A 109 -19.79 12.44 10.32
N ALA A 110 -19.54 12.37 8.99
CA ALA A 110 -18.70 11.36 8.40
C ALA A 110 -17.20 11.64 8.67
N VAL A 111 -16.82 12.91 8.70
CA VAL A 111 -15.48 13.34 9.09
C VAL A 111 -15.21 12.98 10.55
N GLU A 112 -16.12 13.27 11.47
CA GLU A 112 -16.00 12.91 12.90
C GLU A 112 -15.93 11.39 13.10
N ALA A 113 -16.61 10.59 12.28
CA ALA A 113 -16.51 9.13 12.33
C ALA A 113 -15.10 8.65 11.96
N ILE A 114 -14.46 9.26 10.94
CA ILE A 114 -13.07 8.97 10.58
C ILE A 114 -12.12 9.38 11.71
N GLU A 115 -12.29 10.59 12.25
CA GLU A 115 -11.48 11.08 13.40
C GLU A 115 -11.58 10.13 14.59
N LYS A 116 -12.77 9.66 14.92
CA LYS A 116 -12.99 8.69 16.01
C LYS A 116 -12.16 7.42 15.80
N VAL A 117 -12.13 6.87 14.58
CA VAL A 117 -11.34 5.67 14.27
C VAL A 117 -9.85 5.94 14.42
N VAL A 118 -9.35 7.10 13.94
CA VAL A 118 -7.95 7.51 14.14
C VAL A 118 -7.60 7.63 15.62
N TYR A 119 -8.44 8.29 16.42
CA TYR A 119 -8.19 8.45 17.87
C TYR A 119 -8.28 7.13 18.63
N LEU A 120 -9.18 6.22 18.26
CA LEU A 120 -9.26 4.89 18.86
C LEU A 120 -8.00 4.08 18.58
N ALA A 121 -7.48 4.08 17.36
CA ALA A 121 -6.23 3.43 17.03
C ALA A 121 -5.05 4.02 17.84
N ASN A 122 -4.93 5.35 17.87
CA ASN A 122 -3.88 6.03 18.65
C ASN A 122 -3.98 5.78 20.16
N LYS A 123 -5.19 5.57 20.72
CA LYS A 123 -5.40 5.20 22.13
C LYS A 123 -4.66 3.91 22.50
N TYR A 124 -4.51 2.99 21.55
CA TYR A 124 -3.77 1.74 21.70
C TYR A 124 -2.33 1.81 21.15
N ASN A 125 -1.80 3.02 20.95
CA ASN A 125 -0.46 3.27 20.38
C ASN A 125 -0.25 2.68 18.97
N LEU A 126 -1.29 2.45 18.21
CA LEU A 126 -1.18 2.04 16.82
C LEU A 126 -0.87 3.27 15.96
N HIS A 127 0.14 3.16 15.09
CA HIS A 127 0.39 4.15 14.06
C HIS A 127 -0.72 4.06 12.99
N VAL A 128 -1.31 5.18 12.63
CA VAL A 128 -2.33 5.26 11.59
C VAL A 128 -1.73 5.79 10.30
N SER A 129 -1.90 5.05 9.19
CA SER A 129 -1.69 5.58 7.84
C SER A 129 -3.03 5.91 7.22
N LEU A 130 -3.36 7.20 7.11
CA LEU A 130 -4.60 7.65 6.50
C LEU A 130 -4.41 7.76 5.00
N ASN A 131 -5.21 7.04 4.20
CA ASN A 131 -5.03 6.91 2.77
C ASN A 131 -6.26 7.38 1.98
N LEU A 132 -6.05 8.09 0.88
CA LEU A 132 -7.11 8.29 -0.11
C LEU A 132 -7.12 7.12 -1.09
N HIS A 133 -7.89 6.08 -0.77
CA HIS A 133 -8.08 4.92 -1.65
C HIS A 133 -8.80 5.29 -2.94
N ARG A 134 -9.74 6.22 -2.85
CA ARG A 134 -10.31 6.97 -3.96
C ARG A 134 -10.08 8.46 -3.70
N ALA A 135 -9.37 9.08 -4.61
CA ALA A 135 -9.09 10.51 -4.62
C ALA A 135 -9.94 11.24 -5.68
N PRO A 136 -10.14 12.56 -5.59
CA PRO A 136 -10.74 13.30 -6.68
C PRO A 136 -10.02 13.04 -8.00
N GLY A 137 -10.75 12.54 -8.99
CA GLY A 137 -10.22 12.23 -10.32
C GLY A 137 -9.41 10.95 -10.47
N PHE A 138 -9.32 10.12 -9.43
CA PHE A 138 -8.64 8.82 -9.55
C PHE A 138 -9.17 7.76 -8.58
N CYS A 139 -9.38 6.55 -9.13
CA CYS A 139 -9.51 5.31 -8.37
C CYS A 139 -9.02 4.14 -9.22
N ILE A 140 -8.27 3.21 -8.63
CA ILE A 140 -7.86 1.98 -9.31
C ILE A 140 -9.08 1.09 -9.64
N ASN A 141 -10.07 1.07 -8.75
CA ASN A 141 -11.29 0.29 -8.91
C ASN A 141 -12.30 1.05 -9.79
N ALA A 142 -12.93 0.34 -10.73
CA ALA A 142 -14.01 0.88 -11.55
C ALA A 142 -15.30 1.12 -10.75
N GLY A 143 -16.26 1.81 -11.37
CA GLY A 143 -17.62 1.96 -10.84
C GLY A 143 -17.94 3.33 -10.24
N PHE A 144 -17.06 4.31 -10.41
CA PHE A 144 -17.33 5.69 -10.08
C PHE A 144 -16.87 6.60 -11.21
N ARG A 145 -17.80 7.29 -11.86
CA ARG A 145 -17.50 8.19 -12.98
C ARG A 145 -17.23 9.59 -12.44
N GLU A 146 -16.05 10.09 -12.71
CA GLU A 146 -15.69 11.49 -12.38
C GLU A 146 -15.44 12.26 -13.68
N PRO A 147 -15.86 13.54 -13.75
CA PRO A 147 -15.73 14.34 -14.98
C PRO A 147 -14.31 14.87 -15.20
N PHE A 148 -13.36 14.54 -14.32
CA PHE A 148 -11.98 15.01 -14.35
C PHE A 148 -11.01 13.89 -13.93
N ASN A 149 -9.73 14.08 -14.24
CA ASN A 149 -8.67 13.09 -14.00
C ASN A 149 -7.52 13.72 -13.22
N LEU A 150 -7.14 13.12 -12.09
CA LEU A 150 -6.08 13.62 -11.19
C LEU A 150 -4.74 13.89 -11.90
N TRP A 151 -4.39 13.05 -12.86
CA TRP A 151 -3.09 13.10 -13.52
C TRP A 151 -3.03 14.08 -14.70
N LYS A 152 -4.19 14.60 -15.15
CA LYS A 152 -4.32 15.44 -16.34
C LYS A 152 -4.88 16.82 -16.03
N ASP A 153 -5.84 16.91 -15.10
CA ASP A 153 -6.67 18.10 -14.93
C ASP A 153 -6.29 18.85 -13.67
N GLU A 154 -5.99 20.15 -13.80
CA GLU A 154 -5.63 21.00 -12.67
C GLU A 154 -6.76 21.12 -11.64
N GLU A 155 -8.00 21.02 -12.08
CA GLU A 155 -9.18 21.04 -11.21
C GLU A 155 -9.20 19.84 -10.27
N ALA A 156 -8.93 18.64 -10.78
CA ALA A 156 -8.79 17.44 -9.96
C ALA A 156 -7.62 17.57 -8.97
N GLN A 157 -6.47 18.11 -9.42
CA GLN A 157 -5.32 18.36 -8.57
C GLN A 157 -5.64 19.35 -7.44
N LYS A 158 -6.34 20.44 -7.74
CA LYS A 158 -6.79 21.40 -6.72
C LYS A 158 -7.73 20.78 -5.69
N ALA A 159 -8.71 19.97 -6.15
CA ALA A 159 -9.58 19.23 -5.26
C ALA A 159 -8.78 18.27 -4.36
N PHE A 160 -7.85 17.53 -4.93
CA PHE A 160 -6.98 16.60 -4.20
C PHE A 160 -6.14 17.31 -3.13
N TYR A 161 -5.54 18.46 -3.46
CA TYR A 161 -4.78 19.28 -2.50
C TYR A 161 -5.68 19.84 -1.39
N THR A 162 -6.93 20.19 -1.72
CA THR A 162 -7.91 20.66 -0.74
C THR A 162 -8.26 19.57 0.28
N HIS A 163 -8.42 18.32 -0.16
CA HIS A 163 -8.63 17.19 0.75
C HIS A 163 -7.45 16.99 1.71
N TRP A 164 -6.21 17.04 1.18
CA TRP A 164 -5.03 16.86 2.04
C TRP A 164 -4.79 18.04 2.99
N ASP A 165 -5.04 19.28 2.56
CA ASP A 165 -5.00 20.44 3.44
C ASP A 165 -6.09 20.35 4.54
N PHE A 166 -7.30 19.87 4.19
CA PHE A 166 -8.37 19.63 5.14
C PHE A 166 -7.96 18.62 6.22
N TRP A 167 -7.50 17.43 5.85
CA TRP A 167 -7.05 16.41 6.80
C TRP A 167 -5.81 16.84 7.58
N ALA A 168 -4.89 17.54 6.95
CA ALA A 168 -3.70 18.07 7.61
C ALA A 168 -4.05 19.08 8.71
N ARG A 169 -5.03 19.95 8.49
CA ARG A 169 -5.55 20.88 9.52
C ARG A 169 -6.23 20.15 10.66
N ARG A 170 -7.09 19.17 10.35
CA ARG A 170 -7.83 18.38 11.35
C ARG A 170 -6.88 17.65 12.30
N PHE A 171 -5.82 17.08 11.76
CA PHE A 171 -4.88 16.25 12.52
C PHE A 171 -3.53 16.94 12.82
N LYS A 172 -3.44 18.27 12.69
CA LYS A 172 -2.17 19.01 12.89
C LYS A 172 -1.47 18.74 14.22
N ASN A 173 -2.23 18.46 15.27
CA ASN A 173 -1.75 18.25 16.63
C ASN A 173 -1.42 16.78 16.95
N ILE A 174 -1.75 15.83 16.06
CA ILE A 174 -1.35 14.43 16.25
C ILE A 174 0.13 14.28 15.89
N SER A 175 0.89 13.60 16.73
CA SER A 175 2.31 13.34 16.49
C SER A 175 2.53 12.59 15.15
N PRO A 176 3.56 12.94 14.36
CA PRO A 176 3.97 12.16 13.19
C PRO A 176 4.32 10.69 13.51
N LYS A 177 4.62 10.37 14.77
CA LYS A 177 4.83 8.98 15.22
C LYS A 177 3.53 8.16 15.27
N LEU A 178 2.38 8.82 15.32
CA LEU A 178 1.07 8.19 15.46
C LEU A 178 0.20 8.32 14.20
N LEU A 179 0.55 9.21 13.26
CA LEU A 179 -0.23 9.41 12.03
C LEU A 179 0.68 9.80 10.87
N SER A 180 0.49 9.14 9.75
CA SER A 180 1.03 9.49 8.43
C SER A 180 -0.10 9.67 7.41
N PHE A 181 0.21 10.33 6.29
CA PHE A 181 -0.69 10.49 5.16
C PHE A 181 -0.14 9.75 3.94
N ASP A 182 -0.93 8.81 3.44
CA ASP A 182 -0.66 8.00 2.26
C ASP A 182 -1.50 8.57 1.11
N LEU A 183 -0.85 9.24 0.17
CA LEU A 183 -1.44 10.23 -0.72
C LEU A 183 -2.58 9.69 -1.58
N VAL A 184 -2.34 8.65 -2.35
CA VAL A 184 -3.35 8.06 -3.24
C VAL A 184 -3.03 6.59 -3.50
N ASN A 185 -4.06 5.76 -3.43
CA ASN A 185 -3.93 4.32 -3.57
C ASN A 185 -3.62 3.90 -5.03
N GLU A 186 -2.58 3.07 -5.19
CA GLU A 186 -2.30 2.31 -6.42
C GLU A 186 -2.33 3.13 -7.72
N PRO A 187 -1.59 4.23 -7.81
CA PRO A 187 -1.63 5.14 -8.95
C PRO A 187 -1.23 4.47 -10.26
N CYS A 188 -2.02 4.72 -11.30
CA CYS A 188 -1.74 4.29 -12.67
C CYS A 188 -2.53 5.15 -13.68
N PHE A 189 -2.12 5.15 -14.95
CA PHE A 189 -2.99 5.54 -16.05
C PHE A 189 -3.81 4.33 -16.49
N LYS A 190 -5.12 4.50 -16.64
CA LYS A 190 -6.02 3.54 -17.27
C LYS A 190 -6.56 4.13 -18.58
N GLU A 191 -6.70 3.29 -19.60
CA GLU A 191 -7.30 3.69 -20.88
C GLU A 191 -8.78 4.10 -20.71
N ASP A 192 -9.51 3.37 -19.85
CA ASP A 192 -10.86 3.72 -19.39
C ASP A 192 -10.96 3.55 -17.88
N MET A 193 -11.16 4.65 -17.18
CA MET A 193 -11.33 4.68 -15.71
C MET A 193 -12.58 3.95 -15.22
N ASN A 194 -13.55 3.70 -16.12
CA ASN A 194 -14.82 3.03 -15.80
C ASN A 194 -14.80 1.53 -16.11
N ASP A 195 -13.80 1.05 -16.84
CA ASP A 195 -13.60 -0.38 -17.09
C ASP A 195 -12.58 -0.95 -16.08
N GLN A 196 -13.02 -1.89 -15.25
CA GLN A 196 -12.16 -2.59 -14.29
C GLN A 196 -10.96 -3.27 -14.97
N PHE A 197 -11.15 -3.77 -16.16
CA PHE A 197 -10.18 -4.55 -16.93
C PHE A 197 -9.47 -3.74 -18.01
N ALA A 198 -9.66 -2.42 -18.05
CA ALA A 198 -8.95 -1.57 -18.99
C ALA A 198 -7.44 -1.69 -18.77
N LYS A 199 -6.70 -1.63 -19.85
CA LYS A 199 -5.25 -1.62 -19.82
C LYS A 199 -4.74 -0.43 -19.00
N SER A 200 -3.78 -0.69 -18.13
CA SER A 200 -3.12 0.32 -17.33
C SER A 200 -1.63 0.44 -17.67
N THR A 201 -1.08 1.61 -17.40
CA THR A 201 0.35 1.92 -17.55
C THR A 201 0.83 2.77 -16.39
N ALA A 202 2.14 2.83 -16.19
CA ALA A 202 2.72 3.73 -15.20
C ALA A 202 2.44 5.19 -15.56
N ILE A 203 2.27 6.03 -14.54
CA ILE A 203 2.18 7.48 -14.67
C ILE A 203 3.60 8.01 -14.95
N PRO A 204 3.80 8.95 -15.90
CA PRO A 204 5.08 9.62 -16.07
C PRO A 204 5.57 10.23 -14.75
N GLY A 205 6.84 10.00 -14.41
CA GLY A 205 7.38 10.34 -13.11
C GLY A 205 7.33 11.85 -12.79
N ASP A 206 7.48 12.71 -13.79
CA ASP A 206 7.34 14.17 -13.67
C ASP A 206 5.91 14.59 -13.30
N ILE A 207 4.88 13.91 -13.87
CA ILE A 207 3.48 14.16 -13.53
C ILE A 207 3.21 13.70 -12.09
N TYR A 208 3.67 12.50 -11.72
CA TYR A 208 3.50 12.03 -10.35
C TYR A 208 4.19 12.96 -9.35
N ARG A 209 5.44 13.35 -9.65
CA ARG A 209 6.19 14.29 -8.81
C ARG A 209 5.45 15.63 -8.64
N LYS A 210 4.91 16.20 -9.71
CA LYS A 210 4.11 17.45 -9.64
C LYS A 210 2.97 17.32 -8.63
N VAL A 211 2.21 16.23 -8.71
CA VAL A 211 1.06 15.98 -7.81
C VAL A 211 1.53 15.75 -6.38
N ALA A 212 2.57 14.95 -6.18
CA ALA A 212 3.12 14.66 -4.85
C ALA A 212 3.68 15.91 -4.16
N VAL A 213 4.40 16.77 -4.88
CA VAL A 213 4.92 18.04 -4.35
C VAL A 213 3.78 18.96 -3.93
N GLY A 214 2.73 19.10 -4.75
CA GLY A 214 1.57 19.92 -4.39
C GLY A 214 0.88 19.43 -3.10
N CYS A 215 0.80 18.12 -2.88
CA CYS A 215 0.30 17.55 -1.61
C CYS A 215 1.25 17.83 -0.45
N LEU A 216 2.54 17.60 -0.65
CA LEU A 216 3.57 17.85 0.37
C LEU A 216 3.51 19.28 0.87
N ASP A 217 3.40 20.26 -0.05
CA ASP A 217 3.31 21.68 0.27
C ASP A 217 2.10 22.02 1.16
N VAL A 218 0.92 21.48 0.87
CA VAL A 218 -0.28 21.76 1.67
C VAL A 218 -0.24 21.04 3.03
N ILE A 219 0.31 19.83 3.08
CA ILE A 219 0.44 19.04 4.32
C ILE A 219 1.48 19.70 5.25
N HIS A 220 2.66 20.01 4.74
CA HIS A 220 3.76 20.53 5.54
C HIS A 220 3.53 21.98 6.01
N ARG A 221 2.68 22.75 5.35
CA ARG A 221 2.20 24.05 5.89
C ARG A 221 1.45 23.89 7.22
N GLN A 222 0.79 22.76 7.45
CA GLN A 222 0.04 22.51 8.69
C GLN A 222 0.89 21.81 9.76
N ASN A 223 1.80 20.93 9.35
CA ASN A 223 2.75 20.22 10.22
C ASN A 223 3.96 19.80 9.39
N ALA A 224 5.08 20.52 9.54
CA ALA A 224 6.31 20.32 8.75
C ALA A 224 6.94 18.93 8.93
N ASP A 225 6.66 18.25 10.03
CA ASP A 225 7.21 16.93 10.35
C ASP A 225 6.25 15.79 9.99
N ARG A 226 5.07 16.09 9.41
CA ARG A 226 4.09 15.07 9.03
C ARG A 226 4.70 14.10 8.04
N LEU A 227 4.73 12.81 8.42
CA LEU A 227 5.15 11.75 7.52
C LEU A 227 4.16 11.62 6.35
N VAL A 228 4.69 11.68 5.15
CA VAL A 228 3.95 11.50 3.90
C VAL A 228 4.46 10.24 3.20
N VAL A 229 3.53 9.45 2.69
CA VAL A 229 3.78 8.22 1.95
C VAL A 229 3.17 8.34 0.56
N ALA A 230 3.86 7.89 -0.46
CA ALA A 230 3.35 7.75 -1.82
C ALA A 230 3.32 6.28 -2.23
N ASP A 231 2.19 5.79 -2.66
CA ASP A 231 2.12 4.43 -3.23
C ASP A 231 2.97 4.35 -4.51
N GLY A 232 3.62 3.23 -4.68
CA GLY A 232 4.37 2.93 -5.90
C GLY A 232 3.53 3.03 -7.15
N ASN A 233 4.16 3.35 -8.26
CA ASN A 233 3.50 3.51 -9.54
C ASN A 233 2.96 2.17 -10.09
N HIS A 234 2.06 2.23 -11.05
CA HIS A 234 1.46 1.08 -11.73
C HIS A 234 0.87 0.06 -10.73
N GLY A 235 -0.07 0.54 -9.90
CA GLY A 235 -0.73 -0.30 -8.89
C GLY A 235 0.18 -0.69 -7.72
N GLY A 236 1.17 0.14 -7.38
CA GLY A 236 2.10 -0.15 -6.28
C GLY A 236 3.21 -1.16 -6.61
N SER A 237 3.36 -1.53 -7.89
CA SER A 237 4.36 -2.52 -8.32
C SER A 237 5.71 -1.92 -8.72
N LEU A 238 5.77 -0.61 -8.99
CA LEU A 238 6.99 0.08 -9.44
C LEU A 238 7.38 1.20 -8.46
N VAL A 239 8.67 1.30 -8.16
CA VAL A 239 9.24 2.43 -7.43
C VAL A 239 9.12 3.73 -8.24
N ILE A 240 9.21 4.88 -7.55
CA ILE A 240 9.15 6.20 -8.18
C ILE A 240 10.47 6.94 -7.89
N PRO A 241 11.48 6.80 -8.78
CA PRO A 241 12.78 7.42 -8.59
C PRO A 241 12.70 8.95 -8.46
N GLU A 242 11.73 9.57 -9.11
CA GLU A 242 11.54 11.02 -9.13
C GLU A 242 11.12 11.60 -7.76
N LEU A 243 10.78 10.76 -6.76
CA LEU A 243 10.44 11.19 -5.41
C LEU A 243 11.57 11.00 -4.39
N THR A 244 12.70 10.43 -4.78
CA THR A 244 13.75 10.00 -3.82
C THR A 244 14.46 11.14 -3.10
N ASP A 245 14.46 12.34 -3.66
CA ASP A 245 15.00 13.57 -3.07
C ASP A 245 13.98 14.34 -2.19
N LEU A 246 12.73 13.89 -2.14
CA LEU A 246 11.68 14.50 -1.34
C LEU A 246 11.57 13.82 0.03
N PRO A 247 11.04 14.49 1.06
CA PRO A 247 10.75 13.91 2.36
C PRO A 247 9.44 13.05 2.30
N ILE A 248 9.40 12.14 1.35
CA ILE A 248 8.26 11.24 1.08
C ILE A 248 8.79 9.80 1.15
N ALA A 249 8.11 8.95 1.93
CA ALA A 249 8.31 7.51 1.91
C ALA A 249 7.52 6.89 0.75
N GLN A 250 7.91 5.70 0.31
CA GLN A 250 7.18 4.98 -0.73
C GLN A 250 6.55 3.69 -0.20
N SER A 251 5.41 3.31 -0.77
CA SER A 251 4.67 2.11 -0.36
C SER A 251 4.58 1.12 -1.51
N CYS A 252 5.06 -0.11 -1.28
CA CYS A 252 4.90 -1.23 -2.22
C CYS A 252 3.62 -2.01 -1.96
N ARG A 253 3.34 -2.99 -2.83
CA ARG A 253 2.25 -3.95 -2.68
C ARG A 253 2.79 -5.37 -2.51
N GLY A 254 2.10 -6.13 -1.67
CA GLY A 254 2.40 -7.51 -1.36
C GLY A 254 1.42 -8.47 -2.02
N TYR A 255 1.27 -8.37 -3.35
CA TYR A 255 0.31 -9.18 -4.12
C TYR A 255 0.95 -9.97 -5.26
N TYR A 256 2.26 -9.85 -5.48
CA TYR A 256 2.94 -10.61 -6.53
C TYR A 256 3.23 -12.05 -6.05
N PRO A 257 2.89 -13.07 -6.86
CA PRO A 257 2.14 -13.00 -8.12
C PRO A 257 0.62 -12.99 -7.88
N HIS A 258 -0.12 -12.28 -8.72
CA HIS A 258 -1.59 -12.22 -8.65
C HIS A 258 -2.26 -13.57 -8.84
N TYR A 259 -1.60 -14.53 -9.51
CA TYR A 259 -2.04 -15.92 -9.59
C TYR A 259 -2.26 -16.57 -8.21
N VAL A 260 -1.46 -16.18 -7.21
CA VAL A 260 -1.59 -16.66 -5.84
C VAL A 260 -2.47 -15.73 -5.03
N SER A 261 -2.15 -14.44 -4.97
CA SER A 261 -2.82 -13.50 -4.07
C SER A 261 -4.28 -13.20 -4.44
N HIS A 262 -4.64 -13.31 -5.71
CA HIS A 262 -5.97 -12.97 -6.24
C HIS A 262 -6.61 -14.13 -7.04
N TYR A 263 -6.31 -15.37 -6.66
CA TYR A 263 -6.94 -16.52 -7.30
C TYR A 263 -8.46 -16.41 -7.26
N ARG A 264 -9.11 -16.49 -8.43
CA ARG A 264 -10.57 -16.38 -8.62
C ARG A 264 -11.20 -15.05 -8.18
N ALA A 265 -10.42 -14.00 -7.95
CA ALA A 265 -10.95 -12.69 -7.61
C ALA A 265 -11.62 -12.05 -8.84
N SER A 266 -12.93 -11.79 -8.77
CA SER A 266 -13.74 -11.31 -9.90
C SER A 266 -13.34 -9.90 -10.43
N TRP A 267 -12.60 -9.15 -9.64
CA TRP A 267 -12.07 -7.84 -10.06
C TRP A 267 -10.69 -7.93 -10.74
N VAL A 268 -10.07 -9.13 -10.74
CA VAL A 268 -8.82 -9.44 -11.45
C VAL A 268 -9.07 -10.36 -12.64
N TRP A 269 -9.97 -11.34 -12.48
CA TRP A 269 -10.29 -12.33 -13.50
C TRP A 269 -11.66 -12.04 -14.09
N LYS A 270 -11.74 -11.78 -15.41
CA LYS A 270 -13.02 -11.60 -16.11
C LYS A 270 -13.95 -12.79 -15.94
N ASN A 271 -13.37 -13.99 -15.97
CA ASN A 271 -14.04 -15.23 -15.59
C ASN A 271 -13.21 -15.90 -14.48
N PRO A 272 -13.65 -15.86 -13.22
CA PRO A 272 -12.94 -16.47 -12.10
C PRO A 272 -12.64 -17.96 -12.24
N ASP A 273 -13.46 -18.69 -13.03
CA ASP A 273 -13.26 -20.13 -13.23
C ASP A 273 -12.10 -20.45 -14.20
N ASP A 274 -11.64 -19.47 -14.97
CA ASP A 274 -10.44 -19.60 -15.83
C ASP A 274 -9.13 -19.39 -15.08
N ALA A 275 -9.17 -18.99 -13.81
CA ALA A 275 -7.97 -18.80 -13.00
C ALA A 275 -7.25 -20.13 -12.80
N PRO A 276 -5.96 -20.25 -13.19
CA PRO A 276 -5.20 -21.47 -12.98
C PRO A 276 -4.99 -21.74 -11.48
N LEU A 277 -5.03 -23.01 -11.09
CA LEU A 277 -4.85 -23.41 -9.68
C LEU A 277 -3.48 -22.93 -9.18
N PRO A 278 -3.43 -22.17 -8.10
CA PRO A 278 -2.17 -21.67 -7.57
C PRO A 278 -1.39 -22.77 -6.85
N VAL A 279 -0.08 -22.71 -6.99
CA VAL A 279 0.90 -23.53 -6.25
C VAL A 279 2.04 -22.63 -5.76
N TRP A 280 2.69 -23.01 -4.66
CA TRP A 280 3.84 -22.27 -4.16
C TRP A 280 4.84 -23.15 -3.38
N PRO A 281 6.16 -23.08 -3.73
CA PRO A 281 6.67 -22.60 -5.01
C PRO A 281 6.25 -23.52 -6.15
N GLY A 282 6.29 -23.05 -7.39
CA GLY A 282 5.94 -23.90 -8.53
C GLY A 282 5.65 -23.15 -9.82
N THR A 283 5.13 -23.87 -10.80
CA THR A 283 4.78 -23.34 -12.12
C THR A 283 3.28 -23.15 -12.23
N ILE A 284 2.86 -21.95 -12.59
CA ILE A 284 1.44 -21.59 -12.84
C ILE A 284 1.35 -21.01 -14.24
N ASP A 285 0.50 -21.56 -15.08
CA ASP A 285 0.32 -21.11 -16.47
C ASP A 285 1.64 -21.01 -17.27
N GLY A 286 2.53 -22.01 -17.08
CA GLY A 286 3.83 -22.07 -17.75
C GLY A 286 4.90 -21.11 -17.19
N GLN A 287 4.59 -20.33 -16.18
CA GLN A 287 5.50 -19.40 -15.53
C GLN A 287 5.94 -19.94 -14.16
N GLU A 288 7.24 -19.94 -13.91
CA GLU A 288 7.81 -20.36 -12.62
C GLU A 288 7.72 -19.22 -11.58
N PHE A 289 7.29 -19.59 -10.38
CA PHE A 289 7.24 -18.73 -9.21
C PHE A 289 7.96 -19.37 -8.03
N SER A 290 8.82 -18.60 -7.39
CA SER A 290 9.65 -19.05 -6.26
C SER A 290 9.96 -17.87 -5.34
N ARG A 291 10.57 -18.15 -4.18
CA ARG A 291 11.12 -17.12 -3.30
C ARG A 291 12.08 -16.19 -4.03
N GLU A 292 12.99 -16.71 -4.86
CA GLU A 292 13.90 -15.91 -5.66
C GLU A 292 13.18 -14.91 -6.56
N LYS A 293 12.06 -15.31 -7.18
CA LYS A 293 11.23 -14.39 -7.98
C LYS A 293 10.55 -13.32 -7.13
N LEU A 294 10.21 -13.60 -5.87
CA LEU A 294 9.77 -12.57 -4.94
C LEU A 294 10.91 -11.61 -4.58
N GLU A 295 12.11 -12.12 -4.34
CA GLU A 295 13.29 -11.30 -4.06
C GLU A 295 13.60 -10.37 -5.25
N ASP A 296 13.56 -10.88 -6.49
CA ASP A 296 13.70 -10.09 -7.72
C ASP A 296 12.63 -8.97 -7.78
N PHE A 297 11.37 -9.29 -7.45
CA PHE A 297 10.27 -8.33 -7.44
C PHE A 297 10.48 -7.21 -6.40
N TYR A 298 10.99 -7.56 -5.21
CA TYR A 298 11.24 -6.57 -4.15
C TYR A 298 12.60 -5.87 -4.25
N GLN A 299 13.49 -6.30 -5.13
CA GLN A 299 14.84 -5.71 -5.26
C GLN A 299 14.83 -4.18 -5.45
N PRO A 300 14.00 -3.58 -6.33
CA PRO A 300 13.94 -2.12 -6.46
C PRO A 300 13.55 -1.41 -5.16
N TRP A 301 12.66 -2.00 -4.36
CA TRP A 301 12.22 -1.47 -3.07
C TRP A 301 13.31 -1.56 -2.00
N THR A 302 14.05 -2.67 -1.98
CA THR A 302 15.20 -2.82 -1.07
C THR A 302 16.33 -1.87 -1.44
N ASP A 303 16.48 -1.56 -2.71
CA ASP A 303 17.47 -0.57 -3.18
C ASP A 303 17.07 0.86 -2.79
N LEU A 304 15.78 1.19 -2.73
CA LEU A 304 15.31 2.45 -2.14
C LEU A 304 15.66 2.54 -0.65
N VAL A 305 15.47 1.47 0.11
CA VAL A 305 15.88 1.42 1.53
C VAL A 305 17.37 1.69 1.67
N LYS A 306 18.21 1.07 0.84
CA LYS A 306 19.66 1.29 0.83
C LYS A 306 20.03 2.75 0.46
N GLN A 307 19.23 3.42 -0.35
CA GLN A 307 19.38 4.85 -0.67
C GLN A 307 18.89 5.77 0.46
N GLY A 308 18.32 5.21 1.53
CA GLY A 308 17.80 5.97 2.65
C GLY A 308 16.40 6.56 2.40
N VAL A 309 15.63 5.99 1.48
CA VAL A 309 14.19 6.27 1.33
C VAL A 309 13.41 5.36 2.27
N GLY A 310 12.39 5.88 2.95
CA GLY A 310 11.50 5.06 3.76
C GLY A 310 10.62 4.19 2.86
N VAL A 311 10.49 2.89 3.17
CA VAL A 311 9.63 1.96 2.42
C VAL A 311 8.72 1.19 3.37
N HIS A 312 7.46 1.02 3.00
CA HIS A 312 6.47 0.21 3.69
C HIS A 312 5.66 -0.62 2.69
N CYS A 313 5.20 -1.79 3.05
CA CYS A 313 4.25 -2.57 2.25
C CYS A 313 2.82 -2.25 2.74
N GLY A 314 2.18 -1.24 2.16
CA GLY A 314 0.89 -0.71 2.65
C GLY A 314 -0.26 -1.70 2.56
N GLU A 315 -0.19 -2.63 1.59
CA GLU A 315 -1.16 -3.71 1.43
C GLU A 315 -0.47 -5.01 1.02
N CYS A 316 -0.88 -6.11 1.66
CA CYS A 316 -0.45 -7.46 1.35
C CYS A 316 -1.53 -8.46 1.75
N GLY A 317 -1.38 -9.72 1.34
CA GLY A 317 -2.29 -10.79 1.72
C GLY A 317 -2.88 -11.53 0.53
N CYS A 318 -3.90 -12.35 0.80
CA CYS A 318 -4.40 -13.30 -0.18
C CYS A 318 -5.92 -13.45 -0.08
N TYR A 319 -6.58 -13.45 -1.23
CA TYR A 319 -8.02 -13.66 -1.34
C TYR A 319 -8.45 -15.04 -0.82
N SER A 320 -9.60 -15.11 -0.19
CA SER A 320 -10.09 -16.30 0.53
C SER A 320 -10.32 -17.54 -0.35
N GLU A 321 -10.35 -17.41 -1.67
CA GLU A 321 -10.47 -18.54 -2.60
C GLU A 321 -9.13 -19.25 -2.88
N THR A 322 -7.99 -18.63 -2.57
CA THR A 322 -6.68 -19.29 -2.68
C THR A 322 -6.55 -20.38 -1.62
N PRO A 323 -6.11 -21.61 -1.96
CA PRO A 323 -5.87 -22.66 -0.97
C PRO A 323 -4.99 -22.18 0.18
N HIS A 324 -5.41 -22.44 1.41
CA HIS A 324 -4.82 -21.83 2.60
C HIS A 324 -3.36 -22.23 2.84
N ASP A 325 -2.98 -23.45 2.55
CA ASP A 325 -1.60 -23.94 2.65
C ASP A 325 -0.68 -23.27 1.63
N VAL A 326 -1.17 -23.05 0.41
CA VAL A 326 -0.46 -22.26 -0.62
C VAL A 326 -0.29 -20.83 -0.17
N PHE A 327 -1.36 -20.21 0.36
CA PHE A 327 -1.31 -18.87 0.92
C PHE A 327 -0.26 -18.75 2.02
N LEU A 328 -0.30 -19.60 3.03
CA LEU A 328 0.62 -19.53 4.17
C LEU A 328 2.09 -19.74 3.73
N SER A 329 2.33 -20.67 2.80
CA SER A 329 3.67 -20.93 2.29
C SER A 329 4.23 -19.72 1.53
N TRP A 330 3.46 -19.17 0.58
CA TRP A 330 3.83 -17.98 -0.17
C TRP A 330 4.03 -16.75 0.73
N PHE A 331 3.09 -16.55 1.66
CA PHE A 331 3.10 -15.38 2.52
C PHE A 331 4.24 -15.42 3.56
N ASN A 332 4.64 -16.62 4.00
CA ASN A 332 5.83 -16.80 4.82
C ASN A 332 7.10 -16.29 4.11
N ASP A 333 7.28 -16.62 2.83
CA ASP A 333 8.42 -16.14 2.06
C ASP A 333 8.38 -14.63 1.86
N GLN A 334 7.21 -14.08 1.55
CA GLN A 334 7.02 -12.63 1.40
C GLN A 334 7.32 -11.87 2.70
N LEU A 335 6.74 -12.29 3.83
CA LEU A 335 6.97 -11.64 5.12
C LEU A 335 8.43 -11.76 5.57
N SER A 336 9.09 -12.88 5.27
CA SER A 336 10.53 -13.06 5.51
C SER A 336 11.35 -12.03 4.74
N ILE A 337 11.12 -11.87 3.43
CA ILE A 337 11.83 -10.90 2.59
C ILE A 337 11.63 -9.46 3.08
N LEU A 338 10.39 -9.08 3.39
CA LEU A 338 10.08 -7.75 3.92
C LEU A 338 10.81 -7.51 5.25
N THR A 339 10.77 -8.48 6.16
CA THR A 339 11.41 -8.40 7.48
C THR A 339 12.94 -8.31 7.39
N GLU A 340 13.56 -9.11 6.54
CA GLU A 340 15.02 -9.10 6.28
C GLU A 340 15.52 -7.74 5.80
N ASN A 341 14.65 -6.98 5.12
CA ASN A 341 14.93 -5.65 4.61
C ASN A 341 14.37 -4.50 5.50
N GLY A 342 13.87 -4.81 6.70
CA GLY A 342 13.32 -3.82 7.63
C GLY A 342 12.05 -3.14 7.14
N ILE A 343 11.34 -3.73 6.17
CA ILE A 343 10.10 -3.19 5.60
C ILE A 343 8.92 -3.71 6.42
N GLY A 344 8.13 -2.79 6.97
CA GLY A 344 6.87 -3.10 7.65
C GLY A 344 5.75 -3.39 6.64
N TRP A 345 4.60 -3.88 7.13
CA TRP A 345 3.50 -4.31 6.27
C TRP A 345 2.12 -4.11 6.89
N GLY A 346 1.10 -3.95 6.03
CA GLY A 346 -0.31 -3.92 6.41
C GLY A 346 -1.10 -5.01 5.68
N LEU A 347 -1.62 -6.02 6.42
CA LEU A 347 -2.48 -7.05 5.83
C LEU A 347 -3.76 -6.41 5.28
N TRP A 348 -4.13 -6.74 4.09
CA TRP A 348 -5.42 -6.41 3.49
C TRP A 348 -6.37 -7.59 3.64
N ASN A 349 -7.25 -7.62 4.64
CA ASN A 349 -7.62 -6.63 5.65
C ASN A 349 -7.65 -7.24 7.06
N PHE A 350 -8.18 -6.51 8.08
CA PHE A 350 -8.40 -7.08 9.41
C PHE A 350 -9.59 -8.05 9.41
N ARG A 351 -10.74 -7.63 8.85
CA ARG A 351 -11.98 -8.41 8.70
C ARG A 351 -12.37 -8.51 7.22
N GLY A 352 -12.73 -9.68 6.76
CA GLY A 352 -13.23 -9.92 5.41
C GLY A 352 -12.31 -10.80 4.56
N SER A 353 -12.52 -10.86 3.28
CA SER A 353 -12.04 -11.92 2.38
C SER A 353 -10.51 -12.07 2.22
N PHE A 354 -9.71 -11.11 2.68
CA PHE A 354 -8.26 -11.23 2.83
C PHE A 354 -7.84 -11.27 4.31
N GLY A 355 -8.81 -11.21 5.19
CA GLY A 355 -8.62 -10.88 6.59
C GLY A 355 -8.21 -12.02 7.47
N LEU A 356 -7.80 -11.62 8.66
CA LEU A 356 -7.49 -12.50 9.77
C LEU A 356 -8.78 -13.01 10.46
N ILE A 357 -9.81 -12.16 10.53
CA ILE A 357 -11.10 -12.44 11.17
C ILE A 357 -12.20 -12.43 10.11
N ASP A 358 -13.10 -13.42 10.22
CA ASP A 358 -14.30 -13.57 9.39
C ASP A 358 -13.98 -13.59 7.87
N SER A 359 -12.88 -14.22 7.47
CA SER A 359 -12.39 -14.21 6.09
C SER A 359 -13.27 -14.97 5.10
N GLY A 360 -14.13 -15.87 5.59
CA GLY A 360 -15.02 -16.67 4.75
C GLY A 360 -14.33 -17.82 4.02
N ARG A 361 -13.06 -18.15 4.35
CA ARG A 361 -12.37 -19.32 3.81
C ARG A 361 -13.14 -20.60 4.14
N LYS A 362 -13.13 -21.55 3.22
CA LYS A 362 -13.88 -22.81 3.34
C LYS A 362 -12.97 -24.00 3.67
N ASP A 363 -11.67 -23.83 3.56
CA ASP A 363 -10.63 -24.85 3.65
C ASP A 363 -9.84 -24.83 4.97
N ILE A 364 -10.34 -24.10 5.98
CA ILE A 364 -9.72 -24.00 7.31
C ILE A 364 -10.72 -24.30 8.44
N ALA A 365 -10.20 -24.75 9.57
CA ALA A 365 -10.92 -24.76 10.84
C ALA A 365 -10.65 -23.43 11.56
N TYR A 366 -11.69 -22.65 11.76
CA TYR A 366 -11.59 -21.40 12.52
C TYR A 366 -11.58 -21.66 14.02
N GLU A 367 -10.86 -20.82 14.74
CA GLU A 367 -11.02 -20.70 16.19
C GLU A 367 -12.18 -19.73 16.49
N ASP A 368 -12.99 -20.06 17.49
CA ASP A 368 -13.95 -19.06 18.02
C ASP A 368 -13.19 -18.01 18.83
N TRP A 369 -13.26 -16.78 18.38
CA TRP A 369 -12.66 -15.62 19.03
C TRP A 369 -13.74 -14.61 19.40
N TYR A 370 -14.33 -14.78 20.58
CA TYR A 370 -15.42 -13.92 21.06
C TYR A 370 -16.60 -13.85 20.09
N GLY A 371 -16.98 -14.96 19.48
CA GLY A 371 -18.05 -15.06 18.50
C GLY A 371 -17.65 -14.72 17.05
N HIS A 372 -16.40 -14.47 16.79
CA HIS A 372 -15.80 -14.27 15.47
C HIS A 372 -14.99 -15.49 15.03
N LYS A 373 -14.82 -15.65 13.73
CA LYS A 373 -14.04 -16.71 13.10
C LYS A 373 -12.61 -16.28 12.90
N LEU A 374 -11.69 -16.67 13.79
CA LEU A 374 -10.26 -16.33 13.72
C LEU A 374 -9.49 -17.40 12.94
N ASP A 375 -8.68 -16.97 11.98
CA ASP A 375 -7.65 -17.80 11.35
C ASP A 375 -6.40 -17.84 12.23
N ARG A 376 -6.32 -18.82 13.12
CA ARG A 376 -5.21 -18.97 14.08
C ARG A 376 -3.87 -19.19 13.38
N LYS A 377 -3.82 -19.98 12.32
CA LYS A 377 -2.58 -20.25 11.60
C LYS A 377 -2.02 -19.01 10.92
N LEU A 378 -2.90 -18.18 10.37
CA LEU A 378 -2.49 -16.90 9.82
C LEU A 378 -2.00 -15.95 10.92
N LEU A 379 -2.69 -15.87 12.06
CA LEU A 379 -2.23 -15.04 13.20
C LEU A 379 -0.84 -15.47 13.67
N ASP A 380 -0.62 -16.77 13.87
CA ASP A 380 0.67 -17.31 14.30
C ASP A 380 1.79 -16.99 13.30
N LEU A 381 1.48 -17.06 12.00
CA LEU A 381 2.42 -16.64 10.94
C LEU A 381 2.73 -15.14 11.01
N LEU A 382 1.71 -14.28 11.18
CA LEU A 382 1.90 -12.84 11.28
C LEU A 382 2.72 -12.43 12.51
N GLN A 383 2.51 -13.10 13.64
CA GLN A 383 3.24 -12.85 14.90
C GLN A 383 4.70 -13.30 14.84
N LYS A 384 5.05 -14.24 13.96
CA LYS A 384 6.43 -14.70 13.74
C LYS A 384 7.31 -13.60 13.16
N TYR A 385 6.73 -12.73 12.38
CA TYR A 385 7.41 -11.66 11.65
C TYR A 385 7.05 -10.28 12.21
#